data_10bfa8c6b5f41284c866793b9f4aa5a4
#
_entry.id   10bfa8c6b5f41284c866793b9f4aa5a4
#
_cell.length_a   1.000
_cell.length_b   1.000
_cell.length_c   1.000
_cell.angle_alpha   90.00
_cell.angle_beta   90.00
_cell.angle_gamma   90.00
#
_symmetry.space_group_name_H-M   'P 1'
#
loop_
_entity.id
_entity.type
_entity.pdbx_description
1 polymer ?
#
loop_
_entity_poly.entity_id
_entity_poly.type
_entity_poly.pdbx_seq_one_letter_code
_entity_poly.pdbx_strand_id
1 'polypeptide(L)'
;MGKSSKDKGTAWELEVAKILEENFEGKFSRTPRSGAMFGGENAENAEGERSDVVEIFTGDIITPKDFPFTIEAKHYDDFKFSHMLTGENKDLDSWIEGAEKDAELAKRLPMIMAKFSYIGSYVVFDYRIIKTDDGICPSTYFVNHMIYRRKWMMISLDEFINTKNIVVDMARLRLRNL
;
A
#
# COMPACT_ATOMS: atom_id res chain seq x y z
N MET A 1 -3.31 -21.77 -21.55
CA MET A 1 -2.01 -21.37 -21.00
C MET A 1 -2.28 -20.35 -19.88
N GLY A 2 -1.90 -20.66 -18.63
CA GLY A 2 -2.06 -19.71 -17.51
C GLY A 2 -1.08 -18.53 -17.67
N LYS A 3 -1.49 -17.32 -17.22
CA LYS A 3 -0.59 -16.15 -17.16
C LYS A 3 0.58 -16.44 -16.21
N SER A 4 1.78 -15.98 -16.54
CA SER A 4 2.94 -16.08 -15.64
C SER A 4 2.73 -15.21 -14.39
N SER A 5 3.44 -15.48 -13.29
CA SER A 5 3.38 -14.65 -12.08
C SER A 5 3.72 -13.18 -12.37
N LYS A 6 4.68 -12.94 -13.27
CA LYS A 6 5.06 -11.61 -13.72
C LYS A 6 3.92 -10.89 -14.45
N ASP A 7 3.21 -11.61 -15.35
CA ASP A 7 2.08 -11.02 -16.07
C ASP A 7 0.92 -10.69 -15.14
N LYS A 8 0.68 -11.51 -14.11
CA LYS A 8 -0.32 -11.27 -13.08
C LYS A 8 0.03 -10.05 -12.24
N GLY A 9 1.28 -9.91 -11.81
CA GLY A 9 1.78 -8.73 -11.09
C GLY A 9 1.56 -7.45 -11.89
N THR A 10 2.07 -7.40 -13.11
CA THR A 10 1.92 -6.24 -14.00
C THR A 10 0.44 -5.88 -14.25
N ALA A 11 -0.41 -6.88 -14.47
CA ALA A 11 -1.84 -6.66 -14.67
C ALA A 11 -2.50 -6.06 -13.41
N TRP A 12 -2.08 -6.49 -12.22
CA TRP A 12 -2.59 -5.95 -10.96
C TRP A 12 -2.09 -4.53 -10.70
N GLU A 13 -0.83 -4.21 -10.94
CA GLU A 13 -0.30 -2.85 -10.85
C GLU A 13 -1.09 -1.86 -11.73
N LEU A 14 -1.42 -2.25 -12.98
CA LEU A 14 -2.25 -1.45 -13.87
C LEU A 14 -3.70 -1.30 -13.35
N GLU A 15 -4.28 -2.37 -12.80
CA GLU A 15 -5.61 -2.36 -12.20
C GLU A 15 -5.64 -1.44 -10.97
N VAL A 16 -4.63 -1.50 -10.10
CA VAL A 16 -4.47 -0.59 -8.94
C VAL A 16 -4.41 0.87 -9.37
N ALA A 17 -3.57 1.20 -10.36
CA ALA A 17 -3.48 2.56 -10.86
C ALA A 17 -4.85 3.08 -11.33
N LYS A 18 -5.59 2.26 -12.08
CA LYS A 18 -6.94 2.60 -12.56
C LYS A 18 -7.93 2.79 -11.42
N ILE A 19 -7.95 1.88 -10.44
CA ILE A 19 -8.83 1.98 -9.25
C ILE A 19 -8.56 3.28 -8.48
N LEU A 20 -7.30 3.63 -8.29
CA LEU A 20 -6.93 4.86 -7.60
C LEU A 20 -7.36 6.10 -8.41
N GLU A 21 -7.14 6.12 -9.73
CA GLU A 21 -7.54 7.23 -10.61
C GLU A 21 -9.06 7.42 -10.67
N GLU A 22 -9.84 6.35 -10.60
CA GLU A 22 -11.31 6.40 -10.56
C GLU A 22 -11.86 6.90 -9.21
N ASN A 23 -11.09 6.79 -8.14
CA ASN A 23 -11.57 7.05 -6.78
C ASN A 23 -10.94 8.27 -6.10
N PHE A 24 -9.84 8.80 -6.62
CA PHE A 24 -9.12 9.94 -6.06
C PHE A 24 -8.83 10.98 -7.13
N GLU A 25 -8.65 12.22 -6.73
CA GLU A 25 -8.22 13.28 -7.63
C GLU A 25 -6.76 13.13 -8.01
N GLY A 26 -6.46 13.46 -9.28
CA GLY A 26 -5.11 13.42 -9.82
C GLY A 26 -4.85 12.21 -10.71
N LYS A 27 -3.63 12.10 -11.19
CA LYS A 27 -3.22 11.06 -12.12
C LYS A 27 -2.44 9.97 -11.39
N PHE A 28 -2.85 8.73 -11.58
CA PHE A 28 -2.18 7.55 -11.08
C PHE A 28 -1.69 6.72 -12.26
N SER A 29 -0.49 6.21 -12.20
CA SER A 29 0.06 5.36 -13.25
C SER A 29 1.04 4.36 -12.68
N ARG A 30 1.20 3.23 -13.35
CA ARG A 30 2.19 2.24 -13.01
C ARG A 30 3.60 2.82 -13.16
N THR A 31 4.47 2.57 -12.20
CA THR A 31 5.90 2.91 -12.29
C THR A 31 6.55 2.12 -13.43
N PRO A 32 7.25 2.76 -14.37
CA PRO A 32 7.99 2.08 -15.42
C PRO A 32 9.07 1.16 -14.83
N ARG A 33 9.12 -0.10 -15.31
CA ARG A 33 10.02 -1.15 -14.79
C ARG A 33 9.73 -1.50 -13.33
N SER A 34 8.78 -2.42 -13.17
CA SER A 34 8.36 -2.98 -11.88
C SER A 34 9.55 -3.46 -11.02
N GLY A 35 9.62 -2.92 -9.84
CA GLY A 35 10.73 -2.94 -8.93
C GLY A 35 11.17 -1.49 -8.84
N ALA A 36 10.54 -0.72 -7.96
CA ALA A 36 10.66 0.74 -7.84
C ALA A 36 11.98 1.28 -8.39
N MET A 37 11.95 2.27 -9.27
CA MET A 37 13.16 2.83 -9.87
C MET A 37 14.18 3.24 -8.78
N PHE A 38 13.70 3.59 -7.60
CA PHE A 38 14.48 4.05 -6.46
C PHE A 38 14.20 3.29 -5.15
N GLY A 39 13.33 2.28 -5.14
CA GLY A 39 12.97 1.53 -3.93
C GLY A 39 13.44 0.07 -3.96
N GLY A 40 13.23 -0.66 -2.86
CA GLY A 40 13.64 -2.05 -2.73
C GLY A 40 15.12 -2.27 -2.98
N GLU A 41 15.46 -3.17 -3.92
CA GLU A 41 16.86 -3.44 -4.32
C GLU A 41 17.54 -2.27 -5.09
N ASN A 42 16.76 -1.29 -5.55
CA ASN A 42 17.24 -0.14 -6.32
C ASN A 42 17.35 1.14 -5.46
N ALA A 43 17.26 1.06 -4.14
CA ALA A 43 17.33 2.22 -3.25
C ALA A 43 18.65 3.01 -3.41
N GLU A 44 19.75 2.35 -3.80
CA GLU A 44 21.04 3.00 -4.08
C GLU A 44 20.96 4.00 -5.25
N ASN A 45 20.03 3.82 -6.18
CA ASN A 45 19.83 4.74 -7.31
C ASN A 45 19.27 6.11 -6.86
N ALA A 46 18.76 6.22 -5.63
CA ALA A 46 18.28 7.47 -5.08
C ALA A 46 19.40 8.43 -4.64
N GLU A 47 20.63 7.90 -4.46
CA GLU A 47 21.78 8.72 -4.06
C GLU A 47 22.14 9.70 -5.18
N GLY A 48 22.06 11.00 -4.87
CA GLY A 48 22.37 12.07 -5.81
C GLY A 48 21.23 12.52 -6.73
N GLU A 49 20.07 11.83 -6.70
CA GLU A 49 18.89 12.27 -7.43
C GLU A 49 18.11 13.34 -6.68
N ARG A 50 17.34 14.13 -7.42
CA ARG A 50 16.48 15.15 -6.82
C ARG A 50 15.37 14.48 -5.99
N SER A 51 15.14 14.99 -4.79
CA SER A 51 14.18 14.40 -3.84
C SER A 51 12.76 14.29 -4.39
N ASP A 52 12.34 15.24 -5.25
CA ASP A 52 11.03 15.21 -5.91
C ASP A 52 10.91 14.06 -6.93
N VAL A 53 11.99 13.70 -7.61
CA VAL A 53 12.03 12.58 -8.55
C VAL A 53 11.94 11.25 -7.78
N VAL A 54 12.73 11.11 -6.72
CA VAL A 54 12.69 9.93 -5.84
C VAL A 54 11.29 9.74 -5.25
N GLU A 55 10.70 10.82 -4.70
CA GLU A 55 9.35 10.79 -4.10
C GLU A 55 8.28 10.31 -5.08
N ILE A 56 8.36 10.72 -6.37
CA ILE A 56 7.37 10.38 -7.39
C ILE A 56 7.52 8.93 -7.87
N PHE A 57 8.75 8.44 -8.04
CA PHE A 57 9.02 7.16 -8.68
C PHE A 57 9.29 6.00 -7.71
N THR A 58 9.07 6.21 -6.41
CA THR A 58 9.17 5.15 -5.40
C THR A 58 7.84 4.41 -5.26
N GLY A 59 7.90 3.08 -5.15
CA GLY A 59 6.74 2.19 -5.14
C GLY A 59 6.29 1.75 -6.54
N ASP A 60 5.28 0.90 -6.60
CA ASP A 60 4.75 0.32 -7.84
C ASP A 60 3.85 1.29 -8.62
N ILE A 61 3.31 2.31 -7.97
CA ILE A 61 2.37 3.28 -8.53
C ILE A 61 2.89 4.70 -8.34
N ILE A 62 3.04 5.43 -9.43
CA ILE A 62 3.23 6.88 -9.43
C ILE A 62 1.92 7.52 -8.96
N THR A 63 2.00 8.32 -7.91
CA THR A 63 0.84 8.96 -7.28
C THR A 63 0.95 10.49 -7.33
N PRO A 64 -0.16 11.24 -7.23
CA PRO A 64 -0.12 12.69 -7.08
C PRO A 64 0.74 13.12 -5.89
N LYS A 65 1.33 14.31 -5.97
CA LYS A 65 2.24 14.82 -4.94
C LYS A 65 1.61 14.91 -3.55
N ASP A 66 0.34 15.23 -3.48
CA ASP A 66 -0.45 15.38 -2.25
C ASP A 66 -1.10 14.06 -1.76
N PHE A 67 -0.89 12.96 -2.50
CA PHE A 67 -1.36 11.64 -2.07
C PHE A 67 -0.44 11.09 -0.98
N PRO A 68 -0.98 10.73 0.20
CA PRO A 68 -0.14 10.50 1.38
C PRO A 68 0.56 9.15 1.42
N PHE A 69 0.30 8.27 0.46
CA PHE A 69 0.82 6.90 0.49
C PHE A 69 1.76 6.61 -0.67
N THR A 70 2.79 5.80 -0.36
CA THR A 70 3.53 5.00 -1.34
C THR A 70 2.82 3.65 -1.48
N ILE A 71 2.55 3.23 -2.71
CA ILE A 71 1.75 2.03 -2.98
C ILE A 71 2.62 0.89 -3.46
N GLU A 72 2.54 -0.21 -2.74
CA GLU A 72 3.07 -1.53 -3.13
C GLU A 72 1.93 -2.42 -3.60
N ALA A 73 2.03 -3.00 -4.80
CA ALA A 73 0.99 -3.84 -5.40
C ALA A 73 1.43 -5.31 -5.44
N LYS A 74 0.67 -6.20 -4.81
CA LYS A 74 0.99 -7.63 -4.74
C LYS A 74 -0.13 -8.49 -5.27
N HIS A 75 0.17 -9.41 -6.18
CA HIS A 75 -0.77 -10.44 -6.63
C HIS A 75 -0.24 -11.83 -6.26
N TYR A 76 -0.99 -12.52 -5.42
CA TYR A 76 -0.63 -13.83 -4.88
C TYR A 76 -1.73 -14.86 -5.07
N ASP A 77 -1.34 -16.10 -5.42
CA ASP A 77 -2.29 -17.20 -5.64
C ASP A 77 -2.53 -18.01 -4.36
N ASP A 78 -1.52 -18.15 -3.51
CA ASP A 78 -1.54 -19.06 -2.35
C ASP A 78 -1.13 -18.36 -1.05
N PHE A 79 -1.85 -17.30 -0.70
CA PHE A 79 -1.61 -16.58 0.55
C PHE A 79 -2.24 -17.29 1.75
N LYS A 80 -1.47 -17.50 2.80
CA LYS A 80 -1.90 -18.22 4.00
C LYS A 80 -2.47 -17.26 5.05
N PHE A 81 -3.74 -16.94 4.96
CA PHE A 81 -4.42 -16.08 5.95
C PHE A 81 -4.34 -16.63 7.37
N SER A 82 -4.35 -17.96 7.55
CA SER A 82 -4.20 -18.59 8.87
C SER A 82 -2.91 -18.19 9.59
N HIS A 83 -1.84 -17.91 8.84
CA HIS A 83 -0.57 -17.46 9.42
C HIS A 83 -0.65 -16.05 10.02
N MET A 84 -1.61 -15.24 9.61
CA MET A 84 -1.84 -13.93 10.26
C MET A 84 -2.36 -14.10 11.69
N LEU A 85 -3.11 -15.17 11.98
CA LEU A 85 -3.64 -15.46 13.31
C LEU A 85 -2.52 -15.89 14.28
N THR A 86 -1.46 -16.52 13.77
CA THR A 86 -0.28 -16.89 14.57
C THR A 86 0.73 -15.74 14.71
N GLY A 87 0.54 -14.66 13.96
CA GLY A 87 1.45 -13.49 13.93
C GLY A 87 2.74 -13.73 13.13
N GLU A 88 2.81 -14.78 12.32
CA GLU A 88 3.99 -15.15 11.53
C GLU A 88 3.62 -15.43 10.08
N ASN A 89 3.39 -14.41 9.27
CA ASN A 89 3.21 -14.53 7.84
C ASN A 89 4.41 -13.91 7.13
N LYS A 90 5.34 -14.77 6.67
CA LYS A 90 6.61 -14.33 6.06
C LYS A 90 6.42 -13.51 4.79
N ASP A 91 5.41 -13.82 3.97
CA ASP A 91 5.13 -13.06 2.76
C ASP A 91 4.69 -11.65 3.12
N LEU A 92 3.70 -11.54 4.02
CA LEU A 92 3.22 -10.24 4.47
C LEU A 92 4.30 -9.43 5.20
N ASP A 93 5.13 -10.07 6.03
CA ASP A 93 6.25 -9.42 6.70
C ASP A 93 7.25 -8.83 5.71
N SER A 94 7.60 -9.59 4.67
CA SER A 94 8.50 -9.12 3.61
C SER A 94 7.91 -7.95 2.81
N TRP A 95 6.60 -8.00 2.50
CA TRP A 95 5.93 -6.90 1.80
C TRP A 95 5.87 -5.63 2.65
N ILE A 96 5.58 -5.78 3.95
CA ILE A 96 5.56 -4.67 4.90
C ILE A 96 6.94 -4.02 4.99
N GLU A 97 8.00 -4.82 5.15
CA GLU A 97 9.37 -4.31 5.23
C GLU A 97 9.76 -3.54 3.98
N GLY A 98 9.43 -4.05 2.80
CA GLY A 98 9.66 -3.35 1.53
C GLY A 98 8.88 -2.05 1.45
N ALA A 99 7.58 -2.09 1.74
CA ALA A 99 6.72 -0.90 1.69
C ALA A 99 7.12 0.18 2.70
N GLU A 100 7.61 -0.20 3.90
CA GLU A 100 8.13 0.76 4.89
C GLU A 100 9.39 1.46 4.38
N LYS A 101 10.34 0.72 3.80
CA LYS A 101 11.57 1.29 3.22
C LYS A 101 11.26 2.27 2.09
N ASP A 102 10.37 1.89 1.19
CA ASP A 102 9.94 2.73 0.08
C ASP A 102 9.22 3.98 0.57
N ALA A 103 8.36 3.85 1.56
CA ALA A 103 7.62 4.96 2.14
C ALA A 103 8.55 5.96 2.87
N GLU A 104 9.57 5.47 3.58
CA GLU A 104 10.59 6.31 4.20
C GLU A 104 11.36 7.12 3.15
N LEU A 105 11.79 6.46 2.08
CA LEU A 105 12.50 7.10 0.97
C LEU A 105 11.66 8.19 0.29
N ALA A 106 10.35 7.92 0.09
CA ALA A 106 9.40 8.84 -0.51
C ALA A 106 8.84 9.89 0.48
N LYS A 107 9.17 9.83 1.77
CA LYS A 107 8.59 10.68 2.83
C LYS A 107 7.06 10.61 2.88
N ARG A 108 6.51 9.41 2.71
CA ARG A 108 5.09 9.09 2.70
C ARG A 108 4.77 7.97 3.68
N LEU A 109 3.53 7.54 3.71
CA LEU A 109 3.08 6.39 4.51
C LEU A 109 3.00 5.13 3.63
N PRO A 110 3.33 3.95 4.15
CA PRO A 110 3.25 2.72 3.39
C PRO A 110 1.81 2.23 3.26
N MET A 111 1.46 1.77 2.06
CA MET A 111 0.19 1.08 1.78
C MET A 111 0.44 -0.08 0.82
N ILE A 112 -0.08 -1.26 1.13
CA ILE A 112 0.00 -2.43 0.26
C ILE A 112 -1.40 -2.71 -0.29
N MET A 113 -1.51 -2.82 -1.61
CA MET A 113 -2.73 -3.24 -2.30
C MET A 113 -2.53 -4.66 -2.83
N ALA A 114 -3.12 -5.64 -2.16
CA ALA A 114 -2.92 -7.05 -2.43
C ALA A 114 -4.15 -7.69 -3.08
N LYS A 115 -3.92 -8.49 -4.13
CA LYS A 115 -4.92 -9.33 -4.78
C LYS A 115 -4.61 -10.79 -4.53
N PHE A 116 -5.54 -11.50 -3.95
CA PHE A 116 -5.45 -12.94 -3.72
C PHE A 116 -6.39 -13.65 -4.67
N SER A 117 -5.84 -14.53 -5.53
CA SER A 117 -6.63 -15.25 -6.53
C SER A 117 -7.77 -16.02 -5.87
N TYR A 118 -8.97 -15.90 -6.41
CA TYR A 118 -10.21 -16.53 -5.93
C TYR A 118 -10.72 -16.07 -4.54
N ILE A 119 -10.03 -15.12 -3.89
CA ILE A 119 -10.41 -14.63 -2.56
C ILE A 119 -10.87 -13.17 -2.63
N GLY A 120 -10.10 -12.30 -3.29
CA GLY A 120 -10.43 -10.89 -3.42
C GLY A 120 -9.23 -9.96 -3.33
N SER A 121 -9.52 -8.67 -3.29
CA SER A 121 -8.52 -7.61 -3.19
C SER A 121 -8.61 -6.91 -1.84
N TYR A 122 -7.46 -6.59 -1.26
CA TYR A 122 -7.32 -6.07 0.09
C TYR A 122 -6.33 -4.91 0.12
N VAL A 123 -6.49 -4.05 1.12
CA VAL A 123 -5.58 -2.95 1.41
C VAL A 123 -5.00 -3.14 2.81
N VAL A 124 -3.69 -2.99 2.93
CA VAL A 124 -2.97 -3.10 4.21
C VAL A 124 -2.27 -1.77 4.49
N PHE A 125 -2.49 -1.23 5.68
CA PHE A 125 -1.86 0.01 6.14
C PHE A 125 -1.75 0.04 7.68
N ASP A 126 -0.94 0.94 8.21
CA ASP A 126 -0.81 1.13 9.66
C ASP A 126 -2.10 1.72 10.24
N TYR A 127 -2.85 0.95 11.05
CA TYR A 127 -4.13 1.40 11.61
C TYR A 127 -3.98 2.61 12.55
N ARG A 128 -2.79 2.90 13.05
CA ARG A 128 -2.54 4.07 13.90
C ARG A 128 -2.70 5.39 13.16
N ILE A 129 -2.71 5.33 11.82
CA ILE A 129 -3.04 6.49 10.98
C ILE A 129 -4.44 7.01 11.30
N ILE A 130 -5.39 6.11 11.53
CA ILE A 130 -6.80 6.45 11.79
C ILE A 130 -7.14 6.48 13.28
N LYS A 131 -6.16 6.24 14.17
CA LYS A 131 -6.34 6.35 15.61
C LYS A 131 -6.27 7.82 16.01
N THR A 132 -7.34 8.33 16.59
CA THR A 132 -7.35 9.67 17.22
C THR A 132 -6.81 9.61 18.65
N ASP A 133 -6.40 10.75 19.20
CA ASP A 133 -5.93 10.85 20.60
C ASP A 133 -7.01 10.42 21.61
N ASP A 134 -8.29 10.55 21.24
CA ASP A 134 -9.44 10.10 22.03
C ASP A 134 -9.64 8.56 22.05
N GLY A 135 -8.74 7.82 21.42
CA GLY A 135 -8.75 6.35 21.46
C GLY A 135 -9.83 5.69 20.60
N ILE A 136 -10.34 6.38 19.56
CA ILE A 136 -11.33 5.81 18.65
C ILE A 136 -10.77 4.51 18.05
N CYS A 137 -11.50 3.42 18.27
CA CYS A 137 -11.12 2.11 17.78
C CYS A 137 -11.36 2.02 16.26
N PRO A 138 -10.48 1.37 15.49
CA PRO A 138 -10.70 1.10 14.06
C PRO A 138 -12.07 0.49 13.76
N SER A 139 -12.60 -0.34 14.65
CA SER A 139 -13.94 -0.94 14.52
C SER A 139 -15.10 0.07 14.46
N THR A 140 -14.86 1.33 14.77
CA THR A 140 -15.85 2.40 14.58
C THR A 140 -16.08 2.71 13.09
N TYR A 141 -15.04 2.52 12.26
CA TYR A 141 -15.06 2.86 10.84
C TYR A 141 -15.08 1.62 9.93
N PHE A 142 -14.59 0.47 10.41
CA PHE A 142 -14.41 -0.73 9.60
C PHE A 142 -15.15 -1.91 10.19
N VAL A 143 -16.02 -2.52 9.40
CA VAL A 143 -16.83 -3.67 9.83
C VAL A 143 -16.02 -4.96 9.78
N ASN A 144 -15.27 -5.16 8.70
CA ASN A 144 -14.48 -6.37 8.46
C ASN A 144 -13.00 -6.03 8.33
N HIS A 145 -12.26 -6.16 9.40
CA HIS A 145 -10.83 -5.90 9.40
C HIS A 145 -10.05 -6.95 10.17
N MET A 146 -8.79 -7.10 9.81
CA MET A 146 -7.84 -7.94 10.52
C MET A 146 -6.65 -7.09 10.95
N ILE A 147 -6.24 -7.20 12.22
CA ILE A 147 -5.04 -6.52 12.73
C ILE A 147 -3.89 -7.52 12.81
N TYR A 148 -2.82 -7.21 12.12
CA TYR A 148 -1.59 -7.98 12.11
C TYR A 148 -0.49 -7.27 12.89
N ARG A 149 0.21 -8.02 13.76
CA ARG A 149 1.29 -7.52 14.63
C ARG A 149 0.97 -6.22 15.38
N ARG A 150 -0.29 -6.04 15.80
CA ARG A 150 -0.76 -4.86 16.54
C ARG A 150 -0.45 -3.51 15.86
N LYS A 151 -0.22 -3.50 14.56
CA LYS A 151 0.12 -2.30 13.79
C LYS A 151 -0.58 -2.25 12.45
N TRP A 152 -0.63 -3.36 11.73
CA TRP A 152 -1.08 -3.40 10.35
C TRP A 152 -2.53 -3.86 10.27
N MET A 153 -3.37 -3.04 9.67
CA MET A 153 -4.76 -3.39 9.41
C MET A 153 -4.92 -3.80 7.95
N MET A 154 -5.58 -4.94 7.75
CA MET A 154 -6.01 -5.41 6.44
C MET A 154 -7.53 -5.30 6.35
N ILE A 155 -8.02 -4.64 5.32
CA ILE A 155 -9.44 -4.49 4.98
C ILE A 155 -9.67 -4.87 3.51
N SER A 156 -10.90 -5.16 3.13
CA SER A 156 -11.24 -5.35 1.72
C SER A 156 -11.03 -4.05 0.94
N LEU A 157 -10.74 -4.17 -0.36
CA LEU A 157 -10.61 -3.01 -1.24
C LEU A 157 -11.91 -2.20 -1.29
N ASP A 158 -13.06 -2.87 -1.31
CA ASP A 158 -14.38 -2.20 -1.32
C ASP A 158 -14.58 -1.36 -0.06
N GLU A 159 -14.21 -1.90 1.11
CA GLU A 159 -14.29 -1.17 2.36
C GLU A 159 -13.33 0.03 2.40
N PHE A 160 -12.12 -0.13 1.87
CA PHE A 160 -11.18 0.98 1.70
C PHE A 160 -11.77 2.09 0.83
N ILE A 161 -12.36 1.75 -0.32
CA ILE A 161 -12.97 2.74 -1.22
C ILE A 161 -14.13 3.47 -0.54
N ASN A 162 -14.96 2.76 0.23
CA ASN A 162 -16.07 3.37 0.97
C ASN A 162 -15.61 4.29 2.11
N THR A 163 -14.43 4.05 2.67
CA THR A 163 -13.86 4.82 3.79
C THR A 163 -12.66 5.68 3.38
N LYS A 164 -12.36 5.77 2.09
CA LYS A 164 -11.15 6.39 1.53
C LYS A 164 -10.87 7.80 2.05
N ASN A 165 -11.90 8.63 2.20
CA ASN A 165 -11.74 10.00 2.68
C ASN A 165 -11.21 10.03 4.11
N ILE A 166 -11.73 9.17 4.98
CA ILE A 166 -11.26 9.06 6.38
C ILE A 166 -9.79 8.65 6.40
N VAL A 167 -9.43 7.58 5.68
CA VAL A 167 -8.06 7.05 5.65
C VAL A 167 -7.08 8.07 5.09
N VAL A 168 -7.42 8.70 3.95
CA VAL A 168 -6.52 9.64 3.27
C VAL A 168 -6.38 10.95 4.04
N ASP A 169 -7.46 11.50 4.58
CA ASP A 169 -7.40 12.77 5.32
C ASP A 169 -6.63 12.60 6.64
N MET A 170 -6.84 11.50 7.35
CA MET A 170 -6.07 11.19 8.56
C MET A 170 -4.59 10.93 8.24
N ALA A 171 -4.29 10.28 7.12
CA ALA A 171 -2.92 10.08 6.65
C ALA A 171 -2.23 11.43 6.34
N ARG A 172 -2.91 12.35 5.68
CA ARG A 172 -2.41 13.72 5.42
C ARG A 172 -2.13 14.48 6.72
N LEU A 173 -3.05 14.40 7.70
CA LEU A 173 -2.86 15.02 9.01
C LEU A 173 -1.64 14.43 9.72
N ARG A 174 -1.45 13.11 9.65
CA ARG A 174 -0.30 12.43 10.25
C ARG A 174 1.02 12.90 9.67
N LEU A 175 1.12 12.99 8.34
CA LEU A 175 2.34 13.45 7.66
C LEU A 175 2.71 14.90 8.00
N ARG A 176 1.73 15.77 8.27
CA ARG A 176 1.98 17.15 8.69
C ARG A 176 2.55 17.28 10.10
N ASN A 177 2.40 16.23 10.91
CA ASN A 177 2.82 16.20 12.31
C ASN A 177 4.08 15.34 12.54
N LEU A 178 4.69 14.81 11.47
CA LEU A 178 6.00 14.14 11.45
C LEU A 178 7.08 15.12 11.05
#